data_39b78c11e80efe931b258a946e23c61e
#
_entry.id   39b78c11e80efe931b258a946e23c61e
#
_cell.length_a   1.000
_cell.length_b   1.000
_cell.length_c   1.000
_cell.angle_alpha   90.00
_cell.angle_beta   90.00
_cell.angle_gamma   90.00
#
_symmetry.space_group_name_H-M   'P 1'
#
loop_
_entity.id
_entity.type
_entity.pdbx_description
1 polymer ?
#
loop_
_entity_poly.entity_id
_entity_poly.type
_entity_poly.pdbx_seq_one_letter_code
_entity_poly.pdbx_strand_id
1 'polypeptide(L)'
;MKSNLFLLLTSATWIFLSCSPEDRSDEQPFPPSVETLKPLTQGDTITLQGNIKASPNSRITQRGFRYGDETLRNNILSTDSSDIFTAAIDTLKSGTYHVAAYATNGMGTSYGDTLQFVVE
;
A
#
# COMPACT_ATOMS: atom_id res chain seq x y z
N MET A 1 -52.89 0.36 29.73
CA MET A 1 -52.30 0.19 29.75
C MET A 1 -51.53 0.16 29.42
N LYS A 2 -51.52 0.24 29.16
CA LYS A 2 -50.62 0.16 29.05
C LYS A 2 -49.55 0.17 28.68
N SER A 3 -49.63 0.34 28.43
CA SER A 3 -48.53 0.24 28.29
C SER A 3 -47.58 0.29 27.90
N ASN A 4 -47.97 0.51 27.85
CA ASN A 4 -46.88 0.48 27.73
C ASN A 4 -45.93 0.50 27.23
N LEU A 5 -46.27 0.66 27.14
CA LEU A 5 -45.33 0.56 26.97
C LEU A 5 -44.37 0.66 26.34
N PHE A 6 -44.72 0.82 26.37
CA PHE A 6 -43.76 0.72 26.15
C PHE A 6 -42.93 0.88 25.45
N LEU A 7 -43.21 1.15 25.54
CA LEU A 7 -42.36 1.10 25.35
C LEU A 7 -41.58 1.15 24.72
N LEU A 8 -41.94 1.34 24.82
CA LEU A 8 -41.03 1.22 24.64
C LEU A 8 -40.30 1.26 24.01
N LEU A 9 -40.61 1.44 24.09
CA LEU A 9 -39.70 1.30 23.91
C LEU A 9 -39.07 1.32 23.26
N THR A 10 -39.42 1.55 23.34
CA THR A 10 -38.55 1.44 23.18
C THR A 10 -37.85 1.51 22.51
N SER A 11 -38.14 1.72 22.49
CA SER A 11 -37.14 1.58 22.31
C SER A 11 -36.39 1.65 21.77
N ALA A 12 -36.52 1.83 21.63
CA ALA A 12 -35.46 1.66 21.52
C ALA A 12 -34.71 1.76 21.00
N THR A 13 -34.88 1.94 20.85
CA THR A 13 -33.86 1.80 20.77
C THR A 13 -33.06 1.91 20.17
N TRP A 14 -33.27 2.05 19.92
CA TRP A 14 -32.20 1.86 19.72
C TRP A 14 -31.41 2.08 19.16
N ILE A 15 -31.38 2.33 19.10
CA ILE A 15 -30.47 2.33 19.06
C ILE A 15 -29.72 2.43 18.53
N PHE A 16 -29.80 2.52 18.46
CA PHE A 16 -28.73 2.30 18.37
C PHE A 16 -28.01 2.41 17.94
N LEU A 17 -28.11 2.68 17.90
CA LEU A 17 -27.23 2.61 17.83
C LEU A 17 -26.47 2.72 17.55
N SER A 18 -26.27 2.76 17.33
CA SER A 18 -25.46 2.88 17.41
C SER A 18 -24.57 2.99 17.24
N CYS A 19 -24.24 3.06 17.20
CA CYS A 19 -23.34 3.13 17.19
C CYS A 19 -22.42 3.23 17.15
N SER A 20 -22.14 3.25 17.14
CA SER A 20 -21.30 3.27 17.13
C SER A 20 -20.39 3.51 17.15
N PRO A 21 -20.01 3.67 17.33
CA PRO A 21 -19.14 3.99 17.19
C PRO A 21 -17.98 4.13 16.85
N GLU A 22 -17.25 4.31 17.13
CA GLU A 22 -16.32 4.33 16.72
C GLU A 22 -15.97 3.74 16.00
N ASP A 23 -15.96 4.04 15.88
CA ASP A 23 -15.98 3.22 15.21
C ASP A 23 -15.20 3.13 14.05
N ARG A 24 -14.50 2.22 13.82
CA ARG A 24 -13.72 2.01 12.78
C ARG A 24 -14.44 1.76 11.65
N SER A 25 -15.65 1.54 11.75
CA SER A 25 -16.51 1.34 10.62
C SER A 25 -16.50 2.52 9.69
N ASP A 26 -15.98 3.66 10.14
CA ASP A 26 -15.88 4.81 9.25
C ASP A 26 -14.68 4.68 8.35
N GLU A 27 -13.77 3.77 8.63
CA GLU A 27 -12.59 3.60 7.82
C GLU A 27 -12.87 2.60 6.74
N GLN A 28 -12.89 3.06 5.52
CA GLN A 28 -13.06 2.19 4.39
C GLN A 28 -11.73 1.58 4.01
N PRO A 29 -11.72 0.35 3.51
CA PRO A 29 -10.48 -0.18 2.96
C PRO A 29 -10.18 0.54 1.65
N PHE A 30 -8.94 0.86 1.43
CA PHE A 30 -8.49 1.52 0.22
C PHE A 30 -7.26 0.79 -0.33
N PRO A 31 -6.95 0.96 -1.62
CA PRO A 31 -5.66 0.50 -2.12
C PRO A 31 -4.54 1.16 -1.32
N PRO A 32 -3.36 0.56 -1.29
CA PRO A 32 -2.28 1.10 -0.46
C PRO A 32 -1.81 2.45 -0.96
N SER A 33 -1.21 3.23 -0.07
CA SER A 33 -0.51 4.45 -0.44
C SER A 33 0.97 4.13 -0.41
N VAL A 34 1.67 4.33 -1.53
CA VAL A 34 3.03 3.88 -1.72
C VAL A 34 3.91 5.05 -2.17
N GLU A 35 5.13 5.08 -1.68
CA GLU A 35 6.10 6.06 -2.07
C GLU A 35 7.31 5.35 -2.65
N THR A 36 7.79 5.77 -3.81
CA THR A 36 9.02 5.25 -4.39
C THR A 36 10.17 6.04 -3.80
N LEU A 37 11.14 5.36 -3.20
CA LEU A 37 12.30 6.01 -2.62
C LEU A 37 13.45 5.93 -3.61
N LYS A 38 14.44 6.78 -3.42
CA LYS A 38 15.58 6.86 -4.33
C LYS A 38 16.39 5.58 -4.25
N PRO A 39 16.68 4.94 -5.37
CA PRO A 39 17.50 3.73 -5.36
C PRO A 39 18.92 4.00 -4.85
N LEU A 40 19.52 2.99 -4.26
CA LEU A 40 20.90 3.06 -3.79
C LEU A 40 21.78 2.22 -4.71
N THR A 41 22.96 2.75 -5.02
CA THR A 41 23.92 2.07 -5.88
C THR A 41 25.11 1.63 -5.01
N GLN A 42 25.42 0.34 -5.07
CA GLN A 42 26.58 -0.19 -4.36
C GLN A 42 27.33 -1.11 -5.30
N GLY A 43 28.39 -0.60 -5.92
CA GLY A 43 29.13 -1.35 -6.93
C GLY A 43 28.21 -1.65 -8.10
N ASP A 44 28.06 -2.94 -8.41
CA ASP A 44 27.22 -3.36 -9.52
C ASP A 44 25.78 -3.61 -9.08
N THR A 45 25.48 -3.43 -7.82
CA THR A 45 24.15 -3.75 -7.30
C THR A 45 23.35 -2.47 -7.10
N ILE A 46 22.13 -2.47 -7.64
CA ILE A 46 21.17 -1.39 -7.44
C ILE A 46 20.11 -1.90 -6.48
N THR A 47 19.90 -1.20 -5.38
CA THR A 47 18.86 -1.55 -4.43
C THR A 47 17.70 -0.59 -4.61
N LEU A 48 16.59 -1.12 -5.09
CA LEU A 48 15.36 -0.35 -5.24
C LEU A 48 14.68 -0.28 -3.89
N GLN A 49 14.05 0.84 -3.59
CA GLN A 49 13.44 1.05 -2.28
C GLN A 49 12.06 1.65 -2.40
N GLY A 50 11.17 1.22 -1.53
CA GLY A 50 9.83 1.76 -1.48
C GLY A 50 9.34 1.84 -0.05
N ASN A 51 8.29 2.63 0.16
CA ASN A 51 7.70 2.81 1.47
C ASN A 51 6.18 2.74 1.35
N ILE A 52 5.55 1.86 2.13
CA ILE A 52 4.11 1.79 2.19
C ILE A 52 3.67 2.75 3.28
N LYS A 53 3.00 3.83 2.89
CA LYS A 53 2.60 4.86 3.82
C LYS A 53 1.32 4.53 4.54
N ALA A 54 0.43 3.80 3.90
CA ALA A 54 -0.83 3.41 4.51
C ALA A 54 -1.48 2.28 3.73
N SER A 55 -2.22 1.44 4.43
CA SER A 55 -3.04 0.40 3.81
C SER A 55 -4.26 0.21 4.71
N PRO A 56 -5.19 1.19 4.69
CA PRO A 56 -6.30 1.18 5.64
C PRO A 56 -7.19 -0.05 5.49
N ASN A 57 -7.38 -0.74 6.61
CA ASN A 57 -8.29 -1.86 6.71
C ASN A 57 -8.09 -2.97 5.69
N SER A 58 -6.87 -3.11 5.17
CA SER A 58 -6.55 -4.19 4.25
C SER A 58 -5.07 -4.51 4.35
N ARG A 59 -4.75 -5.79 4.41
CA ARG A 59 -3.38 -6.22 4.58
C ARG A 59 -2.65 -6.22 3.25
N ILE A 60 -1.39 -5.84 3.25
CA ILE A 60 -0.55 -5.90 2.05
C ILE A 60 -0.27 -7.36 1.74
N THR A 61 -0.56 -7.76 0.51
CA THR A 61 -0.33 -9.12 0.05
C THR A 61 0.88 -9.23 -0.87
N GLN A 62 1.30 -8.09 -1.48
CA GLN A 62 2.40 -8.12 -2.41
C GLN A 62 3.04 -6.74 -2.45
N ARG A 63 4.35 -6.68 -2.57
CA ARG A 63 5.06 -5.43 -2.73
C ARG A 63 6.26 -5.66 -3.63
N GLY A 64 6.60 -4.67 -4.42
CA GLY A 64 7.68 -4.82 -5.37
C GLY A 64 7.91 -3.56 -6.18
N PHE A 65 8.53 -3.73 -7.34
CA PHE A 65 8.93 -2.62 -8.20
C PHE A 65 8.72 -2.95 -9.66
N ARG A 66 8.32 -1.93 -10.41
CA ARG A 66 8.32 -2.01 -11.86
C ARG A 66 9.47 -1.11 -12.30
N TYR A 67 10.26 -1.58 -13.24
CA TYR A 67 11.42 -0.82 -13.70
C TYR A 67 11.71 -1.11 -15.17
N GLY A 68 12.51 -0.25 -15.78
CA GLY A 68 12.93 -0.41 -17.16
C GLY A 68 13.66 0.82 -17.67
N ASP A 69 14.18 0.72 -18.88
CA ASP A 69 14.93 1.83 -19.46
C ASP A 69 14.01 2.92 -19.98
N GLU A 70 13.02 2.61 -20.76
CA GLU A 70 12.06 3.60 -21.24
C GLU A 70 10.67 3.36 -20.72
N THR A 71 10.36 2.11 -20.44
CA THR A 71 9.05 1.74 -19.93
C THR A 71 9.26 0.85 -18.70
N LEU A 72 8.25 0.78 -17.85
CA LEU A 72 8.33 -0.02 -16.64
C LEU A 72 7.87 -1.43 -16.93
N ARG A 73 8.57 -2.12 -17.84
CA ARG A 73 8.13 -3.43 -18.27
C ARG A 73 8.64 -4.59 -17.43
N ASN A 74 9.66 -4.39 -16.64
CA ASN A 74 10.17 -5.45 -15.77
C ASN A 74 9.52 -5.36 -14.40
N ASN A 75 9.42 -6.49 -13.73
CA ASN A 75 8.80 -6.55 -12.41
C ASN A 75 9.69 -7.37 -11.49
N ILE A 76 9.92 -6.87 -10.28
CA ILE A 76 10.64 -7.62 -9.28
C ILE A 76 9.90 -7.50 -7.95
N LEU A 77 9.66 -8.64 -7.31
CA LEU A 77 8.97 -8.65 -6.03
C LEU A 77 9.97 -8.48 -4.89
N SER A 78 9.54 -7.76 -3.87
CA SER A 78 10.30 -7.67 -2.64
C SER A 78 9.89 -8.82 -1.72
N THR A 79 10.86 -9.37 -1.00
CA THR A 79 10.57 -10.40 -0.02
C THR A 79 10.43 -9.81 1.38
N ASP A 80 10.60 -8.49 1.50
CA ASP A 80 10.45 -7.83 2.80
C ASP A 80 9.00 -7.81 3.24
N SER A 81 8.79 -7.77 4.53
CA SER A 81 7.45 -7.72 5.09
C SER A 81 7.21 -6.44 5.89
N SER A 82 8.12 -5.48 5.81
CA SER A 82 7.98 -4.21 6.53
C SER A 82 7.52 -3.11 5.59
N ASP A 83 7.16 -1.96 6.14
CA ASP A 83 6.68 -0.84 5.33
C ASP A 83 7.76 -0.31 4.39
N ILE A 84 9.00 -0.26 4.84
CA ILE A 84 10.11 0.02 3.95
C ILE A 84 10.54 -1.31 3.35
N PHE A 85 10.48 -1.41 2.05
CA PHE A 85 10.80 -2.65 1.37
C PHE A 85 11.80 -2.41 0.25
N THR A 86 12.59 -3.40 -0.05
CA THR A 86 13.69 -3.27 -1.00
C THR A 86 13.77 -4.48 -1.91
N ALA A 87 14.45 -4.29 -3.03
CA ALA A 87 14.80 -5.38 -3.94
C ALA A 87 16.10 -5.02 -4.61
N ALA A 88 17.00 -5.97 -4.74
CA ALA A 88 18.32 -5.73 -5.31
C ALA A 88 18.42 -6.30 -6.71
N ILE A 89 19.05 -5.57 -7.61
CA ILE A 89 19.26 -6.00 -8.98
C ILE A 89 20.73 -5.82 -9.29
N ASP A 90 21.36 -6.85 -9.84
CA ASP A 90 22.79 -6.78 -10.17
C ASP A 90 23.07 -7.13 -11.62
N THR A 91 22.05 -7.14 -12.47
CA THR A 91 22.22 -7.56 -13.86
C THR A 91 21.93 -6.47 -14.88
N LEU A 92 21.74 -5.23 -14.43
CA LEU A 92 21.42 -4.15 -15.34
C LEU A 92 22.66 -3.63 -16.04
N LYS A 93 22.50 -3.35 -17.33
CA LYS A 93 23.59 -2.75 -18.09
C LYS A 93 23.64 -1.26 -17.79
N SER A 94 24.78 -0.66 -18.11
CA SER A 94 24.93 0.80 -17.94
C SER A 94 23.83 1.52 -18.68
N GLY A 95 23.33 2.57 -18.10
CA GLY A 95 22.29 3.38 -18.73
C GLY A 95 21.37 4.02 -17.73
N THR A 96 20.36 4.68 -18.25
CA THR A 96 19.37 5.38 -17.46
C THR A 96 18.10 4.54 -17.38
N TYR A 97 17.59 4.39 -16.19
CA TYR A 97 16.42 3.57 -15.93
C TYR A 97 15.40 4.32 -15.10
N HIS A 98 14.21 3.78 -15.04
CA HIS A 98 13.12 4.32 -14.26
C HIS A 98 12.58 3.22 -13.36
N VAL A 99 12.01 3.61 -12.22
CA VAL A 99 11.45 2.66 -11.27
C VAL A 99 10.24 3.27 -10.59
N ALA A 100 9.25 2.43 -10.32
CA ALA A 100 8.11 2.80 -9.49
C ALA A 100 7.86 1.66 -8.52
N ALA A 101 7.78 1.98 -7.23
CA ALA A 101 7.43 1.00 -6.22
C ALA A 101 5.93 0.74 -6.29
N TYR A 102 5.51 -0.45 -5.89
CA TYR A 102 4.08 -0.74 -5.83
C TYR A 102 3.79 -1.66 -4.66
N ALA A 103 2.54 -1.66 -4.26
CA ALA A 103 2.05 -2.59 -3.25
C ALA A 103 0.60 -2.93 -3.57
N THR A 104 0.21 -4.12 -3.18
CA THR A 104 -1.13 -4.64 -3.43
C THR A 104 -1.75 -5.05 -2.11
N ASN A 105 -3.00 -4.69 -1.91
CA ASN A 105 -3.80 -5.22 -0.81
C ASN A 105 -5.09 -5.76 -1.40
N GLY A 106 -6.06 -6.11 -0.56
CA GLY A 106 -7.32 -6.68 -1.02
C GLY A 106 -8.14 -5.74 -1.87
N MET A 107 -7.83 -4.44 -1.88
CA MET A 107 -8.58 -3.44 -2.63
C MET A 107 -7.93 -3.07 -3.96
N GLY A 108 -6.71 -3.49 -4.19
CA GLY A 108 -6.04 -3.22 -5.46
C GLY A 108 -4.57 -2.92 -5.30
N THR A 109 -3.96 -2.49 -6.40
CA THR A 109 -2.53 -2.19 -6.48
C THR A 109 -2.36 -0.70 -6.69
N SER A 110 -1.42 -0.12 -5.95
CA SER A 110 -1.06 1.29 -6.10
C SER A 110 0.43 1.39 -6.38
N TYR A 111 0.80 2.43 -7.10
CA TYR A 111 2.18 2.68 -7.47
C TYR A 111 2.61 4.02 -6.89
N GLY A 112 3.89 4.09 -6.51
CA GLY A 112 4.49 5.37 -6.15
C GLY A 112 4.91 6.13 -7.39
N ASP A 113 5.57 7.25 -7.19
CA ASP A 113 6.06 8.06 -8.30
C ASP A 113 7.12 7.29 -9.05
N THR A 114 7.26 7.60 -10.34
CA THR A 114 8.33 7.03 -11.15
C THR A 114 9.58 7.88 -10.97
N LEU A 115 10.65 7.25 -10.53
CA LEU A 115 11.93 7.92 -10.34
C LEU A 115 12.93 7.40 -11.36
N GLN A 116 13.90 8.24 -11.69
CA GLN A 116 14.94 7.90 -12.63
C GLN A 116 16.22 7.55 -11.87
N PHE A 117 16.96 6.57 -12.35
CA PHE A 117 18.26 6.25 -11.77
C PHE A 117 19.22 5.84 -12.88
N VAL A 118 20.51 5.94 -12.58
CA VAL A 118 21.55 5.66 -13.55
C VAL A 118 22.39 4.49 -13.08
N VAL A 119 22.67 3.57 -14.00
CA VAL A 119 23.58 2.46 -13.75
C VAL A 119 24.87 2.79 -14.49
N GLU A 120 25.97 2.81 -13.76
CA GLU A 120 27.27 3.22 -14.30
C GLU A 120 27.97 2.11 -15.04
#